data_36b25fb6a7f0292a3e8999fca717fa9d
#
_entry.id   36b25fb6a7f0292a3e8999fca717fa9d
#
_cell.length_a   1.000
_cell.length_b   1.000
_cell.length_c   1.000
_cell.angle_alpha   90.00
_cell.angle_beta   90.00
_cell.angle_gamma   90.00
#
_symmetry.space_group_name_H-M   'P 1'
#
loop_
_entity.id
_entity.type
_entity.pdbx_description
1 polymer ?
#
loop_
_entity_poly.entity_id
_entity_poly.type
_entity_poly.pdbx_seq_one_letter_code
_entity_poly.pdbx_strand_id
1 'polypeptide(L)'
;MKKEHKSLIRKDGFQTLLASLVCVLGGLIVGYLVLLIIEPSGAFEAIVAVMKSFLRFPGALKLKYFGQALVRTAPLLLCALSVLFAYKVGMFNIGAAGQYCAGACAALYAALAWNMPWYVCILLGMLAGALRTLFNVNVVISGIMLNWITLYLTNLVLGTVKNPTSPYTKTLQSTNPGALIPSLGLEKLFNNEKSVTIAIPLAVLTAVLVWVVLNKTKFGYELKATGSN
;
A
#
# COMPACT_ATOMS: atom_id res chain seq x y z
N MET A 1 19.52 32.63 -26.55
CA MET A 1 19.55 31.63 -25.46
C MET A 1 19.34 30.25 -26.08
N LYS A 2 20.43 29.46 -26.28
CA LYS A 2 20.35 28.07 -26.78
C LYS A 2 19.77 27.20 -25.67
N LYS A 3 18.57 26.62 -25.87
CA LYS A 3 18.07 25.52 -25.03
C LYS A 3 19.00 24.33 -25.23
N GLU A 4 19.86 24.04 -24.26
CA GLU A 4 20.57 22.77 -24.23
C GLU A 4 19.55 21.64 -24.13
N HIS A 5 19.47 20.82 -25.16
CA HIS A 5 18.77 19.55 -25.16
C HIS A 5 19.53 18.61 -24.18
N LYS A 6 19.15 18.66 -22.89
CA LYS A 6 19.64 17.67 -21.93
C LYS A 6 19.30 16.28 -22.49
N SER A 7 20.30 15.44 -22.69
CA SER A 7 20.09 14.05 -23.15
C SER A 7 19.05 13.38 -22.24
N LEU A 8 18.22 12.46 -22.77
CA LEU A 8 17.16 11.75 -22.03
C LEU A 8 17.67 11.15 -20.71
N ILE A 9 18.93 10.69 -20.69
CA ILE A 9 19.62 10.12 -19.54
C ILE A 9 19.82 11.13 -18.40
N ARG A 10 19.86 12.45 -18.69
CA ARG A 10 20.03 13.51 -17.69
C ARG A 10 18.71 14.08 -17.15
N LYS A 11 17.57 13.55 -17.58
CA LYS A 11 16.27 13.94 -17.01
C LYS A 11 16.06 13.21 -15.69
N ASP A 12 15.77 13.95 -14.63
CA ASP A 12 15.59 13.41 -13.27
C ASP A 12 14.57 12.25 -13.21
N GLY A 13 13.48 12.33 -13.99
CA GLY A 13 12.49 11.25 -14.08
C GLY A 13 13.04 9.97 -14.73
N PHE A 14 13.93 10.08 -15.73
CA PHE A 14 14.55 8.91 -16.36
C PHE A 14 15.58 8.26 -15.43
N GLN A 15 16.36 9.04 -14.71
CA GLN A 15 17.31 8.55 -13.71
C GLN A 15 16.60 7.80 -12.57
N THR A 16 15.48 8.33 -12.09
CA THR A 16 14.66 7.69 -11.07
C THR A 16 14.10 6.34 -11.55
N LEU A 17 13.62 6.29 -12.79
CA LEU A 17 13.12 5.05 -13.39
C LEU A 17 14.25 4.03 -13.57
N LEU A 18 15.41 4.47 -14.05
CA LEU A 18 16.58 3.61 -14.21
C LEU A 18 17.06 3.06 -12.86
N ALA A 19 17.15 3.91 -11.85
CA ALA A 19 17.52 3.49 -10.49
C ALA A 19 16.55 2.43 -9.95
N SER A 20 15.24 2.62 -10.14
CA SER A 20 14.23 1.65 -9.73
C SER A 20 14.39 0.30 -10.45
N LEU A 21 14.67 0.31 -11.76
CA LEU A 21 14.93 -0.91 -12.52
C LEU A 21 16.19 -1.62 -12.04
N VAL A 22 17.28 -0.88 -11.80
CA VAL A 22 18.54 -1.45 -11.27
C VAL A 22 18.30 -2.09 -9.90
N CYS A 23 17.53 -1.44 -9.01
CA CYS A 23 17.17 -2.01 -7.71
C CYS A 23 16.36 -3.31 -7.85
N VAL A 24 15.39 -3.36 -8.75
CA VAL A 24 14.60 -4.58 -9.00
C VAL A 24 15.48 -5.71 -9.54
N LEU A 25 16.32 -5.42 -10.52
CA LEU A 25 17.25 -6.41 -11.09
C LEU A 25 18.27 -6.89 -10.03
N GLY A 26 18.80 -5.97 -9.23
CA GLY A 26 19.68 -6.30 -8.11
C GLY A 26 19.01 -7.23 -7.10
N GLY A 27 17.76 -6.94 -6.73
CA GLY A 27 16.96 -7.81 -5.85
C GLY A 27 16.73 -9.20 -6.43
N LEU A 28 16.45 -9.29 -7.75
CA LEU A 28 16.30 -10.58 -8.43
C LEU A 28 17.61 -11.38 -8.46
N ILE A 29 18.74 -10.71 -8.68
CA ILE A 29 20.07 -11.37 -8.66
C ILE A 29 20.39 -11.90 -7.27
N VAL A 30 20.19 -11.08 -6.23
CA VAL A 30 20.40 -11.52 -4.85
C VAL A 30 19.47 -12.68 -4.50
N GLY A 31 18.19 -12.59 -4.86
CA GLY A 31 17.22 -13.68 -4.68
C GLY A 31 17.66 -14.97 -5.40
N TYR A 32 18.19 -14.87 -6.61
CA TYR A 32 18.73 -16.01 -7.34
C TYR A 32 19.94 -16.64 -6.65
N LEU A 33 20.87 -15.81 -6.15
CA LEU A 33 22.03 -16.30 -5.40
C LEU A 33 21.61 -17.05 -4.13
N VAL A 34 20.62 -16.55 -3.40
CA VAL A 34 20.05 -17.22 -2.23
C VAL A 34 19.41 -18.56 -2.63
N LEU A 35 18.64 -18.60 -3.73
CA LEU A 35 18.05 -19.83 -4.26
C LEU A 35 19.12 -20.85 -4.66
N LEU A 36 20.23 -20.41 -5.25
CA LEU A 36 21.35 -21.29 -5.58
C LEU A 36 21.99 -21.97 -4.35
N ILE A 37 21.97 -21.30 -3.20
CA ILE A 37 22.49 -21.86 -1.94
C ILE A 37 21.51 -22.88 -1.35
N ILE A 38 20.19 -22.60 -1.44
CA ILE A 38 19.14 -23.44 -0.82
C ILE A 38 18.81 -24.65 -1.69
N GLU A 39 18.60 -24.45 -2.98
CA GLU A 39 18.16 -25.48 -3.96
C GLU A 39 18.80 -25.22 -5.33
N PRO A 40 20.07 -25.63 -5.53
CA PRO A 40 20.80 -25.33 -6.76
C PRO A 40 20.13 -25.86 -8.03
N SER A 41 19.50 -27.03 -7.93
CA SER A 41 18.87 -27.71 -9.09
C SER A 41 17.63 -26.98 -9.60
N GLY A 42 16.85 -26.34 -8.72
CA GLY A 42 15.60 -25.62 -9.05
C GLY A 42 15.73 -24.11 -9.16
N ALA A 43 16.88 -23.53 -8.78
CA ALA A 43 17.07 -22.07 -8.67
C ALA A 43 16.77 -21.32 -9.97
N PHE A 44 17.27 -21.83 -11.10
CA PHE A 44 17.04 -21.21 -12.42
C PHE A 44 15.56 -21.28 -12.84
N GLU A 45 14.92 -22.43 -12.63
CA GLU A 45 13.50 -22.58 -12.97
C GLU A 45 12.63 -21.69 -12.08
N ALA A 46 12.96 -21.55 -10.81
CA ALA A 46 12.25 -20.70 -9.87
C ALA A 46 12.30 -19.21 -10.29
N ILE A 47 13.49 -18.68 -10.61
CA ILE A 47 13.60 -17.28 -11.05
C ILE A 47 12.90 -17.02 -12.38
N VAL A 48 12.99 -17.97 -13.32
CA VAL A 48 12.27 -17.92 -14.59
C VAL A 48 10.77 -17.99 -14.37
N ALA A 49 10.29 -18.78 -13.41
CA ALA A 49 8.88 -18.84 -13.03
C ALA A 49 8.39 -17.51 -12.46
N VAL A 50 9.18 -16.83 -11.62
CA VAL A 50 8.87 -15.50 -11.09
C VAL A 50 8.75 -14.49 -12.24
N MET A 51 9.72 -14.44 -13.15
CA MET A 51 9.73 -13.51 -14.28
C MET A 51 8.60 -13.78 -15.29
N LYS A 52 8.29 -15.05 -15.55
CA LYS A 52 7.24 -15.47 -16.49
C LYS A 52 5.86 -15.61 -15.85
N SER A 53 5.71 -15.39 -14.55
CA SER A 53 4.46 -15.64 -13.82
C SER A 53 3.26 -14.92 -14.45
N PHE A 54 3.43 -13.65 -14.81
CA PHE A 54 2.39 -12.87 -15.49
C PHE A 54 2.08 -13.37 -16.93
N LEU A 55 3.06 -13.91 -17.62
CA LEU A 55 2.93 -14.36 -19.03
C LEU A 55 2.34 -15.77 -19.15
N ARG A 56 2.45 -16.59 -18.11
CA ARG A 56 2.01 -17.99 -18.11
C ARG A 56 0.49 -18.18 -18.10
N PHE A 57 -0.27 -17.18 -17.69
CA PHE A 57 -1.72 -17.31 -17.59
C PHE A 57 -2.44 -17.03 -18.90
N PRO A 58 -3.55 -17.72 -19.22
CA PRO A 58 -4.47 -17.35 -20.30
C PRO A 58 -4.96 -15.90 -20.17
N GLY A 59 -5.34 -15.26 -21.27
CA GLY A 59 -5.65 -13.82 -21.30
C GLY A 59 -6.65 -13.36 -20.24
N ALA A 60 -7.72 -14.14 -20.01
CA ALA A 60 -8.72 -13.83 -18.97
C ALA A 60 -8.13 -13.87 -17.56
N LEU A 61 -7.28 -14.85 -17.25
CA LEU A 61 -6.60 -14.96 -15.95
C LEU A 61 -5.54 -13.88 -15.76
N LYS A 62 -4.88 -13.38 -16.83
CA LYS A 62 -3.95 -12.24 -16.72
C LYS A 62 -4.66 -11.00 -16.19
N LEU A 63 -5.83 -10.67 -16.73
CA LEU A 63 -6.62 -9.53 -16.25
C LEU A 63 -7.02 -9.69 -14.79
N LYS A 64 -7.43 -10.88 -14.39
CA LYS A 64 -7.77 -11.19 -13.01
C LYS A 64 -6.58 -10.95 -12.06
N TYR A 65 -5.41 -11.54 -12.34
CA TYR A 65 -4.21 -11.38 -11.51
C TYR A 65 -3.68 -9.94 -11.54
N PHE A 66 -3.80 -9.25 -12.67
CA PHE A 66 -3.47 -7.83 -12.75
C PHE A 66 -4.39 -6.99 -11.85
N GLY A 67 -5.70 -7.27 -11.84
CA GLY A 67 -6.65 -6.66 -10.92
C GLY A 67 -6.26 -6.88 -9.45
N GLN A 68 -5.90 -8.12 -9.08
CA GLN A 68 -5.43 -8.45 -7.73
C GLN A 68 -4.13 -7.70 -7.36
N ALA A 69 -3.21 -7.53 -8.30
CA ALA A 69 -1.99 -6.73 -8.09
C ALA A 69 -2.33 -5.27 -7.81
N LEU A 70 -3.27 -4.67 -8.57
CA LEU A 70 -3.74 -3.30 -8.33
C LEU A 70 -4.40 -3.14 -6.96
N VAL A 71 -5.21 -4.11 -6.53
CA VAL A 71 -5.83 -4.12 -5.20
C VAL A 71 -4.77 -4.07 -4.09
N ARG A 72 -3.71 -4.86 -4.22
CA ARG A 72 -2.59 -4.86 -3.25
C ARG A 72 -1.73 -3.59 -3.35
N THR A 73 -1.65 -2.98 -4.51
CA THR A 73 -0.89 -1.74 -4.74
C THR A 73 -1.57 -0.53 -4.10
N ALA A 74 -2.90 -0.48 -4.04
CA ALA A 74 -3.63 0.66 -3.52
C ALA A 74 -3.23 1.05 -2.08
N PRO A 75 -3.23 0.15 -1.07
CA PRO A 75 -2.77 0.50 0.27
C PRO A 75 -1.28 0.84 0.33
N LEU A 76 -0.43 0.18 -0.46
CA LEU A 76 0.99 0.50 -0.54
C LEU A 76 1.22 1.91 -1.10
N LEU A 77 0.45 2.32 -2.10
CA LEU A 77 0.48 3.67 -2.66
C LEU A 77 0.13 4.71 -1.58
N LEU A 78 -0.92 4.48 -0.80
CA LEU A 78 -1.33 5.39 0.27
C LEU A 78 -0.27 5.49 1.39
N CYS A 79 0.33 4.37 1.78
CA CYS A 79 1.46 4.37 2.73
C CYS A 79 2.67 5.13 2.16
N ALA A 80 3.02 4.90 0.90
CA ALA A 80 4.12 5.61 0.24
C ALA A 80 3.87 7.11 0.16
N LEU A 81 2.62 7.54 -0.11
CA LEU A 81 2.24 8.95 -0.10
C LEU A 81 2.38 9.57 1.30
N SER A 82 2.03 8.84 2.35
CA SER A 82 2.20 9.30 3.74
C SER A 82 3.68 9.53 4.07
N VAL A 83 4.55 8.62 3.68
CA VAL A 83 6.01 8.75 3.86
C VAL A 83 6.56 9.89 3.01
N LEU A 84 6.15 9.99 1.73
CA LEU A 84 6.57 11.04 0.81
C LEU A 84 6.16 12.43 1.31
N PHE A 85 4.92 12.56 1.80
CA PHE A 85 4.43 13.82 2.36
C PHE A 85 5.28 14.26 3.55
N ALA A 86 5.51 13.37 4.51
CA ALA A 86 6.36 13.63 5.67
C ALA A 86 7.79 14.03 5.25
N TYR A 87 8.39 13.32 4.31
CA TYR A 87 9.72 13.62 3.79
C TYR A 87 9.81 15.01 3.16
N LYS A 88 8.78 15.44 2.42
CA LYS A 88 8.73 16.78 1.79
C LYS A 88 8.59 17.92 2.81
N VAL A 89 8.18 17.62 4.02
CA VAL A 89 8.04 18.56 5.15
C VAL A 89 9.24 18.48 6.11
N GLY A 90 10.31 17.78 5.73
CA GLY A 90 11.51 17.62 6.57
C GLY A 90 11.33 16.62 7.72
N MET A 91 10.25 15.83 7.73
CA MET A 91 10.01 14.78 8.72
C MET A 91 10.14 13.39 8.11
N PHE A 92 10.37 12.38 8.93
CA PHE A 92 10.46 11.00 8.49
C PHE A 92 9.39 10.14 9.17
N ASN A 93 8.40 9.66 8.41
CA ASN A 93 7.30 8.85 8.94
C ASN A 93 7.64 7.36 8.94
N ILE A 94 8.30 6.87 9.99
CA ILE A 94 8.53 5.43 10.22
C ILE A 94 7.23 4.73 10.69
N GLY A 95 6.27 5.50 11.20
CA GLY A 95 5.01 4.99 11.75
C GLY A 95 3.95 4.59 10.73
N ALA A 96 4.18 4.77 9.42
CA ALA A 96 3.17 4.54 8.38
C ALA A 96 2.56 3.12 8.42
N ALA A 97 3.37 2.09 8.66
CA ALA A 97 2.90 0.71 8.77
C ALA A 97 1.92 0.52 9.94
N GLY A 98 2.23 1.10 11.11
CA GLY A 98 1.35 1.01 12.26
C GLY A 98 0.10 1.89 12.13
N GLN A 99 0.17 3.04 11.44
CA GLN A 99 -1.00 3.85 11.11
C GLN A 99 -1.96 3.05 10.22
N TYR A 100 -1.43 2.40 9.19
CA TYR A 100 -2.19 1.50 8.33
C TYR A 100 -2.82 0.34 9.13
N CYS A 101 -2.04 -0.31 9.98
CA CYS A 101 -2.50 -1.44 10.79
C CYS A 101 -3.62 -1.02 11.76
N ALA A 102 -3.48 0.13 12.44
CA ALA A 102 -4.51 0.67 13.33
C ALA A 102 -5.80 1.01 12.57
N GLY A 103 -5.67 1.67 11.43
CA GLY A 103 -6.80 2.01 10.57
C GLY A 103 -7.53 0.77 10.04
N ALA A 104 -6.78 -0.23 9.56
CA ALA A 104 -7.34 -1.49 9.08
C ALA A 104 -8.03 -2.27 10.21
N CYS A 105 -7.44 -2.30 11.42
CA CYS A 105 -8.03 -2.92 12.60
C CYS A 105 -9.37 -2.28 12.96
N ALA A 106 -9.43 -0.94 13.05
CA ALA A 106 -10.65 -0.22 13.41
C ALA A 106 -11.75 -0.44 12.37
N ALA A 107 -11.41 -0.36 11.08
CA ALA A 107 -12.36 -0.59 10.00
C ALA A 107 -12.91 -2.03 10.01
N LEU A 108 -12.03 -3.03 10.16
CA LEU A 108 -12.43 -4.43 10.18
C LEU A 108 -13.24 -4.78 11.44
N TYR A 109 -12.86 -4.24 12.59
CA TYR A 109 -13.61 -4.44 13.84
C TYR A 109 -15.00 -3.82 13.75
N ALA A 110 -15.12 -2.61 13.25
CA ALA A 110 -16.41 -1.95 13.02
C ALA A 110 -17.33 -2.75 12.07
N ALA A 111 -16.74 -3.34 11.03
CA ALA A 111 -17.47 -4.18 10.09
C ALA A 111 -17.96 -5.49 10.70
N LEU A 112 -17.13 -6.16 11.52
CA LEU A 112 -17.42 -7.52 12.03
C LEU A 112 -18.13 -7.53 13.38
N ALA A 113 -17.78 -6.59 14.29
CA ALA A 113 -18.36 -6.52 15.64
C ALA A 113 -19.60 -5.63 15.70
N TRP A 114 -19.60 -4.49 14.98
CA TRP A 114 -20.68 -3.51 15.00
C TRP A 114 -21.57 -3.55 13.77
N ASN A 115 -21.28 -4.43 12.83
CA ASN A 115 -22.04 -4.60 11.59
C ASN A 115 -22.25 -3.29 10.79
N MET A 116 -21.24 -2.40 10.80
CA MET A 116 -21.31 -1.09 10.17
C MET A 116 -21.12 -1.18 8.63
N PRO A 117 -21.73 -0.26 7.86
CA PRO A 117 -21.55 -0.18 6.42
C PRO A 117 -20.16 0.33 6.05
N TRP A 118 -19.73 0.06 4.81
CA TRP A 118 -18.37 0.33 4.31
C TRP A 118 -17.90 1.77 4.51
N TYR A 119 -18.75 2.78 4.33
CA TYR A 119 -18.38 4.19 4.48
C TYR A 119 -18.07 4.56 5.94
N VAL A 120 -18.78 3.98 6.91
CA VAL A 120 -18.51 4.17 8.33
C VAL A 120 -17.20 3.47 8.71
N CYS A 121 -16.96 2.26 8.18
CA CYS A 121 -15.70 1.53 8.40
C CYS A 121 -14.49 2.32 7.88
N ILE A 122 -14.59 2.94 6.71
CA ILE A 122 -13.51 3.80 6.18
C ILE A 122 -13.30 5.00 7.11
N LEU A 123 -14.36 5.69 7.53
CA LEU A 123 -14.25 6.86 8.41
C LEU A 123 -13.57 6.51 9.74
N LEU A 124 -13.98 5.42 10.37
CA LEU A 124 -13.37 4.95 11.63
C LEU A 124 -11.93 4.52 11.44
N GLY A 125 -11.61 3.86 10.32
CA GLY A 125 -10.24 3.50 9.97
C GLY A 125 -9.35 4.73 9.77
N MET A 126 -9.84 5.76 9.08
CA MET A 126 -9.13 7.04 8.90
C MET A 126 -8.92 7.75 10.25
N LEU A 127 -9.93 7.79 11.10
CA LEU A 127 -9.85 8.43 12.42
C LEU A 127 -8.82 7.72 13.31
N ALA A 128 -8.84 6.38 13.38
CA ALA A 128 -7.90 5.60 14.17
C ALA A 128 -6.43 5.79 13.68
N GLY A 129 -6.23 5.81 12.37
CA GLY A 129 -4.93 6.10 11.77
C GLY A 129 -4.43 7.53 12.07
N ALA A 130 -5.34 8.51 12.02
CA ALA A 130 -5.03 9.91 12.33
C ALA A 130 -4.72 10.12 13.82
N LEU A 131 -5.51 9.55 14.74
CA LEU A 131 -5.28 9.63 16.18
C LEU A 131 -3.90 9.11 16.57
N ARG A 132 -3.46 8.01 15.96
CA ARG A 132 -2.11 7.47 16.21
C ARG A 132 -1.01 8.47 15.86
N THR A 133 -1.21 9.31 14.84
CA THR A 133 -0.23 10.32 14.43
C THR A 133 -0.04 11.41 15.50
N LEU A 134 -1.08 11.74 16.25
CA LEU A 134 -1.04 12.78 17.28
C LEU A 134 -0.19 12.40 18.51
N PHE A 135 0.05 11.11 18.74
CA PHE A 135 0.83 10.60 19.88
C PHE A 135 2.31 10.38 19.58
N ASN A 136 2.82 10.84 18.47
CA ASN A 136 4.21 10.64 18.05
C ASN A 136 5.18 11.59 18.78
N VAL A 137 5.80 11.12 19.86
CA VAL A 137 6.70 11.93 20.70
C VAL A 137 8.18 11.88 20.27
N ASN A 138 8.65 10.81 19.63
CA ASN A 138 10.02 10.71 19.11
C ASN A 138 10.06 9.80 17.87
N VAL A 139 10.50 10.36 16.75
CA VAL A 139 10.17 9.87 15.40
C VAL A 139 10.70 8.47 15.10
N VAL A 140 11.88 8.07 15.57
CA VAL A 140 12.53 6.82 15.13
C VAL A 140 12.19 5.65 16.05
N ILE A 141 12.54 5.73 17.32
CA ILE A 141 12.41 4.60 18.27
C ILE A 141 10.93 4.37 18.59
N SER A 142 10.17 5.44 18.86
CA SER A 142 8.73 5.34 19.13
C SER A 142 7.94 4.83 17.92
N GLY A 143 8.34 5.22 16.70
CA GLY A 143 7.69 4.75 15.47
C GLY A 143 7.80 3.24 15.31
N ILE A 144 9.00 2.67 15.52
CA ILE A 144 9.24 1.23 15.44
C ILE A 144 8.50 0.48 16.56
N MET A 145 8.64 0.92 17.80
CA MET A 145 7.96 0.32 18.96
C MET A 145 6.45 0.35 18.81
N LEU A 146 5.88 1.49 18.40
CA LEU A 146 4.44 1.63 18.19
C LEU A 146 3.93 0.78 17.03
N ASN A 147 4.72 0.50 15.99
CA ASN A 147 4.32 -0.43 14.94
C ASN A 147 4.11 -1.84 15.49
N TRP A 148 5.05 -2.33 16.31
CA TRP A 148 4.93 -3.64 16.96
C TRP A 148 3.77 -3.69 17.96
N ILE A 149 3.65 -2.68 18.81
CA ILE A 149 2.52 -2.57 19.77
C ILE A 149 1.19 -2.60 19.01
N THR A 150 1.06 -1.82 17.93
CA THR A 150 -0.16 -1.79 17.11
C THR A 150 -0.44 -3.15 16.47
N LEU A 151 0.58 -3.85 15.99
CA LEU A 151 0.43 -5.20 15.41
C LEU A 151 -0.12 -6.19 16.45
N TYR A 152 0.48 -6.23 17.65
CA TYR A 152 0.00 -7.13 18.72
C TYR A 152 -1.38 -6.75 19.21
N LEU A 153 -1.66 -5.44 19.39
CA LEU A 153 -2.98 -4.95 19.79
C LEU A 153 -4.05 -5.30 18.74
N THR A 154 -3.72 -5.17 17.45
CA THR A 154 -4.60 -5.58 16.35
C THR A 154 -4.94 -7.06 16.44
N ASN A 155 -3.95 -7.91 16.67
CA ASN A 155 -4.18 -9.36 16.83
C ASN A 155 -5.05 -9.67 18.06
N LEU A 156 -4.86 -8.95 19.15
CA LEU A 156 -5.69 -9.09 20.36
C LEU A 156 -7.14 -8.68 20.08
N VAL A 157 -7.36 -7.49 19.53
CA VAL A 157 -8.69 -6.95 19.22
C VAL A 157 -9.41 -7.81 18.19
N LEU A 158 -8.76 -8.16 17.07
CA LEU A 158 -9.37 -9.00 16.05
C LEU A 158 -9.55 -10.45 16.51
N GLY A 159 -8.82 -10.86 17.55
CA GLY A 159 -9.04 -12.14 18.22
C GLY A 159 -10.46 -12.35 18.73
N THR A 160 -11.15 -11.26 19.10
CA THR A 160 -12.55 -11.30 19.57
C THR A 160 -13.57 -11.57 18.48
N VAL A 161 -13.21 -11.33 17.21
CA VAL A 161 -14.07 -11.54 16.02
C VAL A 161 -13.56 -12.69 15.14
N LYS A 162 -12.82 -13.63 15.75
CA LYS A 162 -12.33 -14.85 15.05
C LYS A 162 -13.48 -15.78 14.64
N ASN A 163 -13.20 -16.55 13.60
CA ASN A 163 -14.01 -17.69 13.25
C ASN A 163 -13.75 -18.82 14.27
N PRO A 164 -14.77 -19.48 14.86
CA PRO A 164 -14.57 -20.58 15.81
C PRO A 164 -13.81 -21.77 15.23
N THR A 165 -13.87 -21.98 13.93
CA THR A 165 -13.28 -23.13 13.22
C THR A 165 -12.00 -22.81 12.47
N SER A 166 -11.51 -21.59 12.51
CA SER A 166 -10.37 -21.15 11.71
C SER A 166 -9.52 -20.12 12.48
N PRO A 167 -8.20 -20.08 12.27
CA PRO A 167 -7.34 -19.05 12.87
C PRO A 167 -7.59 -17.63 12.31
N TYR A 168 -8.42 -17.50 11.29
CA TYR A 168 -8.76 -16.24 10.64
C TYR A 168 -9.98 -15.57 11.28
N THR A 169 -10.15 -14.28 11.01
CA THR A 169 -11.39 -13.53 11.32
C THR A 169 -12.55 -14.09 10.50
N LYS A 170 -13.79 -13.82 10.93
CA LYS A 170 -14.98 -14.08 10.11
C LYS A 170 -14.85 -13.38 8.75
N THR A 171 -15.36 -14.02 7.69
CA THR A 171 -15.34 -13.40 6.35
C THR A 171 -16.39 -12.29 6.27
N LEU A 172 -15.98 -11.11 5.79
CA LEU A 172 -16.91 -9.97 5.59
C LEU A 172 -18.06 -10.34 4.65
N GLN A 173 -17.78 -11.13 3.63
CA GLN A 173 -18.76 -11.51 2.62
C GLN A 173 -19.94 -12.32 3.20
N SER A 174 -19.70 -13.11 4.24
CA SER A 174 -20.76 -13.90 4.92
C SER A 174 -21.35 -13.19 6.13
N THR A 175 -20.57 -12.35 6.81
CA THR A 175 -20.99 -11.71 8.08
C THR A 175 -21.64 -10.36 7.84
N ASN A 176 -20.99 -9.50 7.03
CA ASN A 176 -21.49 -8.16 6.74
C ASN A 176 -21.15 -7.76 5.29
N PRO A 177 -21.96 -8.19 4.29
CA PRO A 177 -21.76 -7.79 2.90
C PRO A 177 -21.79 -6.27 2.67
N GLY A 178 -22.53 -5.53 3.51
CA GLY A 178 -22.64 -4.07 3.44
C GLY A 178 -21.37 -3.32 3.82
N ALA A 179 -20.40 -3.98 4.46
CA ALA A 179 -19.09 -3.42 4.76
C ALA A 179 -18.10 -3.56 3.58
N LEU A 180 -18.45 -4.30 2.53
CA LEU A 180 -17.61 -4.40 1.34
C LEU A 180 -17.68 -3.12 0.52
N ILE A 181 -16.52 -2.60 0.15
CA ILE A 181 -16.43 -1.44 -0.74
C ILE A 181 -17.04 -1.81 -2.10
N PRO A 182 -17.96 -1.01 -2.65
CA PRO A 182 -18.59 -1.32 -3.92
C PRO A 182 -17.58 -1.32 -5.07
N SER A 183 -17.81 -2.20 -6.04
CA SER A 183 -16.97 -2.30 -7.25
C SER A 183 -17.41 -1.35 -8.36
N LEU A 184 -18.69 -0.91 -8.37
CA LEU A 184 -19.31 -0.08 -9.42
C LEU A 184 -19.06 -0.61 -10.84
N GLY A 185 -18.92 -1.92 -10.99
CA GLY A 185 -18.69 -2.56 -12.29
C GLY A 185 -17.22 -2.69 -12.71
N LEU A 186 -16.27 -2.16 -11.93
CA LEU A 186 -14.83 -2.31 -12.21
C LEU A 186 -14.39 -3.78 -12.23
N GLU A 187 -15.04 -4.64 -11.46
CA GLU A 187 -14.78 -6.08 -11.44
C GLU A 187 -14.91 -6.73 -12.83
N LYS A 188 -15.83 -6.25 -13.66
CA LYS A 188 -16.05 -6.77 -15.01
C LYS A 188 -14.86 -6.57 -15.92
N LEU A 189 -14.10 -5.48 -15.75
CA LEU A 189 -12.88 -5.19 -16.49
C LEU A 189 -11.75 -6.17 -16.17
N PHE A 190 -11.82 -6.81 -14.99
CA PHE A 190 -10.80 -7.71 -14.48
C PHE A 190 -11.32 -9.15 -14.33
N ASN A 191 -12.10 -9.61 -15.30
CA ASN A 191 -12.64 -10.96 -15.35
C ASN A 191 -13.46 -11.34 -14.09
N ASN A 192 -14.36 -10.44 -13.67
CA ASN A 192 -15.22 -10.58 -12.49
C ASN A 192 -14.45 -10.81 -11.17
N GLU A 193 -13.27 -10.22 -11.04
CA GLU A 193 -12.49 -10.29 -9.80
C GLU A 193 -13.15 -9.40 -8.72
N LYS A 194 -13.82 -10.02 -7.77
CA LYS A 194 -14.62 -9.36 -6.72
C LYS A 194 -13.81 -8.46 -5.77
N SER A 195 -12.51 -8.66 -5.69
CA SER A 195 -11.62 -7.83 -4.88
C SER A 195 -11.33 -6.45 -5.50
N VAL A 196 -11.59 -6.30 -6.81
CA VAL A 196 -11.43 -5.03 -7.51
C VAL A 196 -12.61 -4.11 -7.20
N THR A 197 -12.34 -3.05 -6.47
CA THR A 197 -13.31 -2.08 -5.97
C THR A 197 -12.91 -0.66 -6.32
N ILE A 198 -13.75 0.31 -6.02
CA ILE A 198 -13.46 1.74 -6.18
C ILE A 198 -12.29 2.22 -5.31
N ALA A 199 -11.76 1.41 -4.43
CA ALA A 199 -10.56 1.73 -3.63
C ALA A 199 -9.33 2.02 -4.52
N ILE A 200 -9.21 1.37 -5.70
CA ILE A 200 -8.11 1.60 -6.64
C ILE A 200 -8.14 3.02 -7.21
N PRO A 201 -9.21 3.45 -7.91
CA PRO A 201 -9.28 4.82 -8.43
C PRO A 201 -9.26 5.87 -7.31
N LEU A 202 -9.79 5.56 -6.12
CA LEU A 202 -9.71 6.46 -4.97
C LEU A 202 -8.28 6.65 -4.50
N ALA A 203 -7.46 5.60 -4.46
CA ALA A 203 -6.04 5.70 -4.12
C ALA A 203 -5.28 6.56 -5.16
N VAL A 204 -5.56 6.40 -6.46
CA VAL A 204 -4.97 7.23 -7.50
C VAL A 204 -5.42 8.69 -7.38
N LEU A 205 -6.70 8.93 -7.13
CA LEU A 205 -7.24 10.27 -6.89
C LEU A 205 -6.55 10.94 -5.69
N THR A 206 -6.36 10.20 -4.61
CA THR A 206 -5.64 10.69 -3.42
C THR A 206 -4.19 11.06 -3.77
N ALA A 207 -3.52 10.27 -4.61
CA ALA A 207 -2.17 10.60 -5.08
C ALA A 207 -2.13 11.92 -5.87
N VAL A 208 -3.10 12.11 -6.76
CA VAL A 208 -3.24 13.36 -7.53
C VAL A 208 -3.53 14.54 -6.61
N LEU A 209 -4.42 14.38 -5.64
CA LEU A 209 -4.74 15.43 -4.65
C LEU A 209 -3.52 15.82 -3.82
N VAL A 210 -2.77 14.84 -3.30
CA VAL A 210 -1.52 15.09 -2.56
C VAL A 210 -0.50 15.82 -3.45
N TRP A 211 -0.36 15.42 -4.71
CA TRP A 211 0.51 16.10 -5.66
C TRP A 211 0.10 17.56 -5.90
N VAL A 212 -1.21 17.81 -6.10
CA VAL A 212 -1.75 19.16 -6.28
C VAL A 212 -1.51 20.00 -5.03
N VAL A 213 -1.83 19.49 -3.85
CA VAL A 213 -1.63 20.17 -2.57
C VAL A 213 -0.16 20.56 -2.41
N LEU A 214 0.75 19.63 -2.59
CA LEU A 214 2.20 19.88 -2.39
C LEU A 214 2.82 20.80 -3.44
N ASN A 215 2.34 20.78 -4.70
CA ASN A 215 3.03 21.48 -5.80
C ASN A 215 2.28 22.66 -6.37
N LYS A 216 0.98 22.82 -6.07
CA LYS A 216 0.13 23.84 -6.69
C LYS A 216 -0.55 24.77 -5.68
N THR A 217 -0.38 24.55 -4.36
CA THR A 217 -1.00 25.39 -3.34
C THR A 217 0.02 26.17 -2.52
N LYS A 218 -0.38 27.32 -1.95
CA LYS A 218 0.43 28.08 -0.98
C LYS A 218 0.80 27.22 0.22
N PHE A 219 -0.15 26.44 0.73
CA PHE A 219 0.05 25.53 1.85
C PHE A 219 1.18 24.51 1.59
N GLY A 220 1.21 23.92 0.40
CA GLY A 220 2.30 23.00 0.02
C GLY A 220 3.65 23.68 -0.12
N TYR A 221 3.67 24.96 -0.53
CA TYR A 221 4.90 25.74 -0.57
C TYR A 221 5.42 26.04 0.83
N GLU A 222 4.57 26.52 1.72
CA GLU A 222 4.92 26.80 3.13
C GLU A 222 5.41 25.55 3.85
N LEU A 223 4.72 24.41 3.66
CA LEU A 223 5.16 23.11 4.21
C LEU A 223 6.55 22.70 3.74
N LYS A 224 6.87 22.89 2.47
CA LYS A 224 8.21 22.58 1.95
C LYS A 224 9.28 23.55 2.47
N ALA A 225 8.92 24.81 2.65
CA ALA A 225 9.83 25.82 3.20
C ALA A 225 10.24 25.48 4.64
N THR A 226 9.31 24.96 5.45
CA THR A 226 9.63 24.49 6.82
C THR A 226 10.53 23.26 6.84
N GLY A 227 10.47 22.42 5.82
CA GLY A 227 11.30 21.19 5.71
C GLY A 227 12.70 21.44 5.12
N SER A 228 12.96 22.62 4.57
CA SER A 228 14.25 22.96 3.95
C SER A 228 15.19 23.78 4.85
N ASN A 229 14.81 24.11 6.05
CA ASN A 229 15.61 24.82 7.05
C ASN A 229 16.40 23.87 7.93
#